data_35d212cff367ff0bff9bacc60ff726c5
#
_entry.id   35d212cff367ff0bff9bacc60ff726c5
#
_cell.length_a   1.000
_cell.length_b   1.000
_cell.length_c   1.000
_cell.angle_alpha   90.00
_cell.angle_beta   90.00
_cell.angle_gamma   90.00
#
_symmetry.space_group_name_H-M   'P 1'
#
loop_
_entity.id
_entity.type
_entity.pdbx_description
1 polymer ?
#
loop_
_entity_poly.entity_id
_entity_poly.type
_entity_poly.pdbx_seq_one_letter_code
_entity_poly.pdbx_strand_id
1 'polypeptide(L)'
;MTPERFRSITSRYAGLRIAIVGDFCLDRYLEIDPARCETSIETGLPVHNVVRVRAQPGGAGTILNNLVALRVGRIVPVSFCGDDGEGYELRRELARLPGVELDHFVTSPERRTFTYCKPLIVEPDRQPVELNRLDSKNWTPTPPALAQRLPATAGARRRSSAGMRGRCVV
;
A
#
# COMPACT_ATOMS: atom_id res chain seq x y z
N MET A 1 -26.72 -0.08 18.78
CA MET A 1 -25.48 -0.29 19.58
C MET A 1 -25.34 0.86 20.54
N THR A 2 -25.14 0.60 21.84
CA THR A 2 -24.97 1.67 22.85
C THR A 2 -23.53 2.21 22.82
N PRO A 3 -23.30 3.45 23.30
CA PRO A 3 -21.93 4.02 23.39
C PRO A 3 -20.98 3.19 24.26
N GLU A 4 -21.48 2.58 25.33
CA GLU A 4 -20.71 1.70 26.24
C GLU A 4 -20.27 0.43 25.51
N ARG A 5 -21.16 -0.18 24.74
CA ARG A 5 -20.86 -1.37 23.94
C ARG A 5 -19.85 -1.06 22.85
N PHE A 6 -19.98 0.09 22.19
CA PHE A 6 -19.02 0.56 21.19
C PHE A 6 -17.61 0.71 21.82
N ARG A 7 -17.50 1.43 22.94
CA ARG A 7 -16.23 1.59 23.66
C ARG A 7 -15.63 0.26 24.11
N SER A 8 -16.46 -0.66 24.62
CA SER A 8 -16.02 -2.00 25.04
C SER A 8 -15.44 -2.83 23.87
N ILE A 9 -15.94 -2.64 22.66
CA ILE A 9 -15.43 -3.32 21.47
C ILE A 9 -14.13 -2.65 21.00
N THR A 10 -14.14 -1.34 20.81
CA THR A 10 -13.02 -0.59 20.23
C THR A 10 -11.78 -0.55 21.15
N SER A 11 -11.95 -0.58 22.46
CA SER A 11 -10.84 -0.66 23.42
C SER A 11 -9.99 -1.94 23.28
N ARG A 12 -10.50 -2.98 22.62
CA ARG A 12 -9.77 -4.23 22.38
C ARG A 12 -8.90 -4.19 21.13
N TYR A 13 -9.07 -3.21 20.26
CA TYR A 13 -8.35 -3.15 18.97
C TYR A 13 -6.85 -3.08 19.16
N ALA A 14 -6.37 -2.37 20.16
CA ALA A 14 -4.94 -2.30 20.50
C ALA A 14 -4.31 -3.66 20.87
N GLY A 15 -5.11 -4.64 21.28
CA GLY A 15 -4.63 -5.99 21.56
C GLY A 15 -4.70 -6.94 20.35
N LEU A 16 -5.25 -6.51 19.22
CA LEU A 16 -5.37 -7.35 18.03
C LEU A 16 -4.05 -7.44 17.25
N ARG A 17 -3.85 -8.59 16.63
CA ARG A 17 -2.77 -8.86 15.67
C ARG A 17 -3.42 -9.34 14.38
N ILE A 18 -3.25 -8.58 13.30
CA ILE A 18 -3.90 -8.85 12.03
C ILE A 18 -2.85 -9.04 10.94
N ALA A 19 -2.95 -10.13 10.18
CA ALA A 19 -2.21 -10.31 8.95
C ALA A 19 -3.10 -9.93 7.76
N ILE A 20 -2.57 -9.14 6.84
CA ILE A 20 -3.23 -8.77 5.59
C ILE A 20 -2.49 -9.46 4.46
N VAL A 21 -3.19 -10.35 3.78
CA VAL A 21 -2.68 -11.06 2.62
C VAL A 21 -3.35 -10.50 1.37
N GLY A 22 -2.57 -9.99 0.44
CA GLY A 22 -3.14 -9.43 -0.79
C GLY A 22 -2.16 -8.60 -1.59
N ASP A 23 -2.68 -7.97 -2.63
CA ASP A 23 -1.90 -7.13 -3.52
C ASP A 23 -1.75 -5.73 -2.94
N PHE A 24 -0.53 -5.43 -2.50
CA PHE A 24 -0.13 -4.09 -2.14
C PHE A 24 0.40 -3.38 -3.38
N CYS A 25 -0.08 -2.16 -3.61
CA CYS A 25 0.43 -1.30 -4.67
C CYS A 25 0.89 0.05 -4.11
N LEU A 26 1.64 0.78 -4.93
CA LEU A 26 1.97 2.16 -4.65
C LEU A 26 0.99 3.07 -5.41
N ASP A 27 0.21 3.87 -4.68
CA ASP A 27 -0.46 5.03 -5.25
C ASP A 27 0.53 6.20 -5.24
N ARG A 28 0.99 6.62 -6.42
CA ARG A 28 1.99 7.66 -6.59
C ARG A 28 1.37 8.86 -7.30
N TYR A 29 1.32 9.99 -6.62
CA TYR A 29 0.75 11.23 -7.14
C TYR A 29 1.87 12.18 -7.53
N LEU A 30 1.90 12.60 -8.80
CA LEU A 30 2.84 13.57 -9.34
C LEU A 30 2.13 14.91 -9.49
N GLU A 31 2.36 15.83 -8.55
CA GLU A 31 1.77 17.16 -8.61
C GLU A 31 2.53 18.05 -9.60
N ILE A 32 1.81 18.56 -10.58
CA ILE A 32 2.33 19.34 -11.71
C ILE A 32 1.81 20.76 -11.58
N ASP A 33 2.72 21.72 -11.63
CA ASP A 33 2.38 23.14 -11.72
C ASP A 33 2.30 23.54 -13.20
N PRO A 34 1.11 23.89 -13.73
CA PRO A 34 0.96 24.24 -15.14
C PRO A 34 1.73 25.53 -15.51
N ALA A 35 2.03 26.41 -14.55
CA ALA A 35 2.82 27.60 -14.81
C ALA A 35 4.29 27.28 -15.14
N ARG A 36 4.74 26.04 -14.87
CA ARG A 36 6.09 25.54 -15.16
C ARG A 36 6.13 24.58 -16.35
N CYS A 37 5.10 24.60 -17.19
CA CYS A 37 5.06 23.81 -18.41
C CYS A 37 6.10 24.34 -19.40
N GLU A 38 6.85 23.43 -20.02
CA GLU A 38 7.86 23.73 -21.04
C GLU A 38 7.54 22.96 -22.32
N THR A 39 8.25 23.27 -23.38
CA THR A 39 8.20 22.49 -24.63
C THR A 39 9.51 21.74 -24.81
N SER A 40 9.43 20.44 -25.02
CA SER A 40 10.60 19.60 -25.32
C SER A 40 11.27 20.06 -26.61
N ILE A 41 12.55 20.36 -26.54
CA ILE A 41 13.35 20.74 -27.73
C ILE A 41 13.46 19.55 -28.70
N GLU A 42 13.46 18.32 -28.20
CA GLU A 42 13.63 17.12 -29.00
C GLU A 42 12.35 16.72 -29.74
N THR A 43 11.19 16.86 -29.09
CA THR A 43 9.93 16.32 -29.61
C THR A 43 8.87 17.36 -29.94
N GLY A 44 9.03 18.60 -29.48
CA GLY A 44 8.02 19.66 -29.60
C GLY A 44 6.78 19.42 -28.72
N LEU A 45 6.76 18.41 -27.89
CA LEU A 45 5.64 18.09 -27.00
C LEU A 45 5.73 18.85 -25.66
N PRO A 46 4.59 19.08 -24.99
CA PRO A 46 4.58 19.67 -23.66
C PRO A 46 5.35 18.81 -22.64
N VAL A 47 6.18 19.46 -21.82
CA VAL A 47 6.86 18.86 -20.67
C VAL A 47 6.17 19.33 -19.40
N HIS A 48 5.67 18.37 -18.64
CA HIS A 48 5.05 18.63 -17.35
C HIS A 48 6.09 18.53 -16.23
N ASN A 49 6.41 19.65 -15.60
CA ASN A 49 7.36 19.68 -14.49
C ASN A 49 6.67 19.31 -13.17
N VAL A 50 7.11 18.20 -12.57
CA VAL A 50 6.61 17.72 -11.28
C VAL A 50 7.22 18.55 -10.16
N VAL A 51 6.39 19.21 -9.37
CA VAL A 51 6.82 20.06 -8.24
C VAL A 51 6.74 19.32 -6.91
N ARG A 52 5.93 18.26 -6.82
CA ARG A 52 5.81 17.45 -5.62
C ARG A 52 5.42 16.01 -5.97
N VAL A 53 6.00 15.06 -5.23
CA VAL A 53 5.60 13.65 -5.29
C VAL A 53 5.01 13.26 -3.94
N ARG A 54 3.82 12.65 -3.98
CA ARG A 54 3.21 11.99 -2.83
C ARG A 54 3.03 10.51 -3.14
N ALA A 55 3.31 9.67 -2.17
CA ALA A 55 3.16 8.23 -2.28
C ALA A 55 2.41 7.69 -1.07
N GLN A 56 1.57 6.68 -1.28
CA GLN A 56 0.86 5.97 -0.22
C GLN A 56 0.61 4.52 -0.60
N PRO A 57 0.52 3.61 0.40
CA PRO A 57 0.10 2.25 0.15
C PRO A 57 -1.34 2.17 -0.34
N GLY A 58 -1.54 1.57 -1.51
CA GLY A 58 -2.85 1.31 -2.14
C GLY A 58 -3.19 -0.19 -2.17
N GLY A 59 -4.35 -0.52 -2.74
CA GLY A 59 -4.86 -1.90 -2.71
C GLY A 59 -5.06 -2.42 -1.30
N ALA A 60 -4.42 -3.53 -0.93
CA ALA A 60 -4.41 -4.05 0.44
C ALA A 60 -3.81 -3.05 1.45
N GLY A 61 -2.98 -2.11 0.98
CA GLY A 61 -2.46 -1.01 1.78
C GLY A 61 -3.54 -0.04 2.25
N THR A 62 -4.62 0.15 1.49
CA THR A 62 -5.78 0.94 1.94
C THR A 62 -6.49 0.28 3.12
N ILE A 63 -6.62 -1.06 3.11
CA ILE A 63 -7.16 -1.82 4.24
C ILE A 63 -6.26 -1.65 5.45
N LEU A 64 -4.94 -1.74 5.24
CA LEU A 64 -3.94 -1.53 6.29
C LEU A 64 -4.07 -0.14 6.92
N ASN A 65 -4.19 0.92 6.13
CA ASN A 65 -4.38 2.28 6.62
C ASN A 65 -5.65 2.42 7.49
N ASN A 66 -6.74 1.75 7.11
CA ASN A 66 -7.97 1.72 7.91
C ASN A 66 -7.74 1.02 9.27
N LEU A 67 -6.99 -0.09 9.30
CA LEU A 67 -6.67 -0.78 10.55
C LEU A 67 -5.76 0.07 11.47
N VAL A 68 -4.81 0.80 10.87
CA VAL A 68 -3.98 1.78 11.60
C VAL A 68 -4.85 2.89 12.20
N ALA A 69 -5.79 3.44 11.42
CA ALA A 69 -6.72 4.46 11.90
C ALA A 69 -7.63 3.94 13.03
N LEU A 70 -7.99 2.66 13.01
CA LEU A 70 -8.71 1.97 14.08
C LEU A 70 -7.82 1.62 15.28
N ARG A 71 -6.53 1.95 15.25
CA ARG A 71 -5.54 1.67 16.30
C ARG A 71 -5.38 0.18 16.62
N VAL A 72 -5.41 -0.66 15.61
CA VAL A 72 -5.02 -2.07 15.74
C VAL A 72 -3.57 -2.15 16.18
N GLY A 73 -3.28 -2.96 17.21
CA GLY A 73 -1.97 -2.95 17.84
C GLY A 73 -0.84 -3.52 16.99
N ARG A 74 -1.09 -4.53 16.17
CA ARG A 74 -0.10 -5.12 15.27
C ARG A 74 -0.71 -5.51 13.95
N ILE A 75 -0.07 -5.07 12.86
CA ILE A 75 -0.52 -5.32 11.48
C ILE A 75 0.67 -5.86 10.69
N VAL A 76 0.49 -7.02 10.07
CA VAL A 76 1.54 -7.72 9.34
C VAL A 76 1.11 -7.86 7.89
N PRO A 77 1.60 -7.04 6.95
CA PRO A 77 1.37 -7.24 5.54
C PRO A 77 2.14 -8.48 5.05
N VAL A 78 1.44 -9.36 4.36
CA VAL A 78 1.99 -10.57 3.72
C VAL A 78 1.85 -10.40 2.23
N SER A 79 2.91 -9.99 1.57
CA SER A 79 2.93 -9.67 0.14
C SER A 79 4.38 -9.49 -0.35
N PHE A 80 4.53 -8.95 -1.55
CA PHE A 80 5.83 -8.60 -2.12
C PHE A 80 5.77 -7.25 -2.85
N CYS A 81 6.95 -6.68 -3.07
CA CYS A 81 7.18 -5.59 -4.00
C CYS A 81 8.37 -5.92 -4.91
N GLY A 82 8.59 -5.12 -5.93
CA GLY A 82 9.79 -5.16 -6.75
C GLY A 82 11.04 -4.68 -6.01
N ASP A 83 12.19 -5.10 -6.50
CA ASP A 83 13.48 -4.47 -6.17
C ASP A 83 13.71 -3.29 -7.12
N ASP A 84 12.88 -2.26 -6.93
CA ASP A 84 12.82 -1.06 -7.76
C ASP A 84 12.52 0.19 -6.91
N GLY A 85 12.57 1.37 -7.53
CA GLY A 85 12.34 2.64 -6.83
C GLY A 85 10.96 2.74 -6.18
N GLU A 86 9.94 2.23 -6.85
CA GLU A 86 8.57 2.19 -6.37
C GLU A 86 8.44 1.23 -5.16
N GLY A 87 9.15 0.12 -5.17
CA GLY A 87 9.22 -0.82 -4.04
C GLY A 87 9.88 -0.20 -2.82
N TYR A 88 10.94 0.57 -3.02
CA TYR A 88 11.55 1.35 -1.95
C TYR A 88 10.56 2.37 -1.36
N GLU A 89 9.85 3.14 -2.21
CA GLU A 89 8.85 4.10 -1.76
C GLU A 89 7.73 3.40 -0.98
N LEU A 90 7.18 2.30 -1.50
CA LEU A 90 6.10 1.54 -0.85
C LEU A 90 6.52 1.02 0.53
N ARG A 91 7.69 0.40 0.62
CA ARG A 91 8.22 -0.10 1.90
C ARG A 91 8.45 1.02 2.91
N ARG A 92 8.97 2.15 2.45
CA ARG A 92 9.19 3.34 3.29
C ARG A 92 7.87 3.87 3.86
N GLU A 93 6.84 3.98 3.05
CA GLU A 93 5.53 4.45 3.52
C GLU A 93 4.86 3.45 4.48
N LEU A 94 4.95 2.14 4.22
CA LEU A 94 4.47 1.11 5.13
C LEU A 94 5.22 1.11 6.47
N ALA A 95 6.55 1.28 6.45
CA ALA A 95 7.38 1.29 7.65
C ALA A 95 7.13 2.48 8.59
N ARG A 96 6.55 3.57 8.07
CA ARG A 96 6.19 4.76 8.87
C ARG A 96 4.90 4.60 9.66
N LEU A 97 4.10 3.59 9.33
CA LEU A 97 2.80 3.40 9.94
C LEU A 97 2.93 2.70 11.29
N PRO A 98 2.26 3.20 12.33
CA PRO A 98 2.36 2.61 13.66
C PRO A 98 1.78 1.19 13.70
N GLY A 99 2.48 0.28 14.36
CA GLY A 99 2.07 -1.11 14.54
C GLY A 99 2.26 -2.01 13.31
N VAL A 100 2.84 -1.49 12.21
CA VAL A 100 3.10 -2.25 10.99
C VAL A 100 4.47 -2.92 11.07
N GLU A 101 4.52 -4.22 10.80
CA GLU A 101 5.73 -5.03 10.77
C GLU A 101 5.92 -5.67 9.39
N LEU A 102 7.08 -5.44 8.76
CA LEU A 102 7.36 -5.83 7.38
C LEU A 102 8.10 -7.17 7.23
N ASP A 103 8.13 -8.00 8.29
CA ASP A 103 8.87 -9.28 8.29
C ASP A 103 8.42 -10.24 7.18
N HIS A 104 7.18 -10.08 6.73
CA HIS A 104 6.56 -10.91 5.68
C HIS A 104 6.26 -10.13 4.39
N PHE A 105 6.86 -8.95 4.25
CA PHE A 105 6.76 -8.15 3.03
C PHE A 105 8.05 -8.30 2.21
N VAL A 106 8.01 -9.19 1.24
CA VAL A 106 9.19 -9.66 0.49
C VAL A 106 9.55 -8.71 -0.64
N THR A 107 10.84 -8.45 -0.85
CA THR A 107 11.36 -7.80 -2.07
C THR A 107 11.79 -8.85 -3.09
N SER A 108 11.46 -8.65 -4.36
CA SER A 108 11.76 -9.57 -5.45
C SER A 108 12.29 -8.84 -6.69
N PRO A 109 13.45 -9.24 -7.24
CA PRO A 109 13.95 -8.69 -8.50
C PRO A 109 13.19 -9.23 -9.72
N GLU A 110 12.38 -10.28 -9.55
CA GLU A 110 11.62 -10.93 -10.63
C GLU A 110 10.30 -10.22 -10.94
N ARG A 111 9.92 -9.24 -10.14
CA ARG A 111 8.65 -8.53 -10.23
C ARG A 111 8.85 -7.03 -10.13
N ARG A 112 8.03 -6.30 -10.84
CA ARG A 112 7.88 -4.86 -10.62
C ARG A 112 6.90 -4.61 -9.49
N THR A 113 7.13 -3.52 -8.78
CA THR A 113 6.15 -3.01 -7.82
C THR A 113 4.89 -2.56 -8.56
N PHE A 114 3.76 -3.10 -8.15
CA PHE A 114 2.48 -2.68 -8.68
C PHE A 114 2.24 -1.22 -8.31
N THR A 115 2.13 -0.34 -9.33
CA THR A 115 2.08 1.11 -9.10
C THR A 115 0.98 1.74 -9.95
N TYR A 116 0.19 2.58 -9.32
CA TYR A 116 -0.71 3.54 -9.98
C TYR A 116 -0.08 4.93 -9.91
N CYS A 117 0.53 5.38 -11.01
CA CYS A 117 1.10 6.71 -11.10
C CYS A 117 0.06 7.68 -11.66
N LYS A 118 -0.28 8.69 -10.86
CA LYS A 118 -1.37 9.64 -11.10
C LYS A 118 -0.81 11.05 -11.22
N PRO A 119 -0.51 11.54 -12.44
CA PRO A 119 -0.15 12.93 -12.65
C PRO A 119 -1.35 13.83 -12.39
N LEU A 120 -1.17 14.86 -11.57
CA LEU A 120 -2.20 15.81 -11.16
C LEU A 120 -1.80 17.23 -11.52
N ILE A 121 -2.62 17.93 -12.28
CA ILE A 121 -2.49 19.37 -12.41
C ILE A 121 -3.02 20.03 -11.12
N VAL A 122 -2.18 20.83 -10.50
CA VAL A 122 -2.50 21.52 -9.24
C VAL A 122 -2.39 23.02 -9.46
N GLU A 123 -3.51 23.73 -9.31
CA GLU A 123 -3.60 25.18 -9.38
C GLU A 123 -4.11 25.73 -8.04
N PRO A 124 -3.70 26.95 -7.64
CA PRO A 124 -4.27 27.60 -6.46
C PRO A 124 -5.81 27.68 -6.55
N ASP A 125 -6.47 27.45 -5.43
CA ASP A 125 -7.93 27.57 -5.27
C ASP A 125 -8.79 26.69 -6.22
N ARG A 126 -8.17 25.68 -6.84
CA ARG A 126 -8.86 24.72 -7.70
C ARG A 126 -8.66 23.29 -7.20
N GLN A 127 -9.65 22.42 -7.48
CA GLN A 127 -9.49 21.00 -7.24
C GLN A 127 -8.44 20.43 -8.22
N PRO A 128 -7.54 19.56 -7.75
CA PRO A 128 -6.58 18.89 -8.62
C PRO A 128 -7.28 18.12 -9.74
N VAL A 129 -6.72 18.19 -10.94
CA VAL A 129 -7.22 17.47 -12.12
C VAL A 129 -6.28 16.32 -12.45
N GLU A 130 -6.76 15.09 -12.38
CA GLU A 130 -5.99 13.92 -12.78
C GLU A 130 -5.89 13.85 -14.31
N LEU A 131 -4.65 13.70 -14.78
CA LEU A 131 -4.35 13.41 -16.18
C LEU A 131 -4.42 11.88 -16.43
N ASN A 132 -3.92 11.45 -17.60
CA ASN A 132 -3.83 10.03 -17.91
C ASN A 132 -2.92 9.31 -16.90
N ARG A 133 -3.43 8.24 -16.31
CA ARG A 133 -2.72 7.43 -15.34
C ARG A 133 -1.68 6.53 -16.03
N LEU A 134 -0.53 6.36 -15.38
CA LEU A 134 0.54 5.46 -15.83
C LEU A 134 0.67 4.30 -14.83
N ASP A 135 0.31 3.09 -15.26
CA ASP A 135 0.28 1.93 -14.38
C ASP A 135 1.46 0.98 -14.68
N SER A 136 2.18 0.59 -13.65
CA SER A 136 3.13 -0.52 -13.69
C SER A 136 2.50 -1.78 -13.10
N LYS A 137 2.40 -2.85 -13.91
CA LYS A 137 1.73 -4.12 -13.54
C LYS A 137 2.58 -5.32 -13.97
N ASN A 138 2.34 -6.44 -13.30
CA ASN A 138 2.88 -7.73 -13.72
C ASN A 138 1.78 -8.49 -14.49
N TRP A 139 2.06 -8.87 -15.74
CA TRP A 139 1.08 -9.48 -16.64
C TRP A 139 1.12 -11.01 -16.64
N THR A 140 2.03 -11.61 -15.86
CA THR A 140 2.18 -13.06 -15.72
C THR A 140 1.86 -13.48 -14.28
N PRO A 141 1.45 -14.74 -14.05
CA PRO A 141 1.24 -15.26 -12.71
C PRO A 141 2.48 -15.10 -11.82
N THR A 142 2.27 -14.98 -10.51
CA THR A 142 3.38 -14.91 -9.55
C THR A 142 4.25 -16.17 -9.65
N PRO A 143 5.60 -16.04 -9.78
CA PRO A 143 6.48 -17.20 -9.83
C PRO A 143 6.30 -18.10 -8.60
N PRO A 144 6.25 -19.43 -8.78
CA PRO A 144 6.09 -20.36 -7.66
C PRO A 144 7.15 -20.20 -6.56
N ALA A 145 8.39 -19.92 -6.95
CA ALA A 145 9.48 -19.67 -6.01
C ALA A 145 9.23 -18.43 -5.12
N LEU A 146 8.66 -17.36 -5.69
CA LEU A 146 8.28 -16.18 -4.93
C LEU A 146 7.08 -16.47 -4.03
N ALA A 147 6.07 -17.19 -4.52
CA ALA A 147 4.91 -17.59 -3.73
C ALA A 147 5.31 -18.44 -2.52
N GLN A 148 6.31 -19.30 -2.65
CA GLN A 148 6.84 -20.14 -1.55
C GLN A 148 7.60 -19.33 -0.49
N ARG A 149 8.14 -18.17 -0.84
CA ARG A 149 8.81 -17.26 0.11
C ARG A 149 7.82 -16.50 1.00
N LEU A 150 6.58 -16.40 0.56
CA LEU A 150 5.53 -15.82 1.39
C LEU A 150 5.12 -16.87 2.43
N PRO A 151 4.99 -16.50 3.71
CA PRO A 151 4.57 -17.46 4.72
C PRO A 151 3.23 -18.05 4.29
N ALA A 152 3.13 -19.39 4.35
CA ALA A 152 1.87 -20.06 4.17
C ALA A 152 0.89 -19.42 5.17
N THR A 153 -0.11 -18.71 4.64
CA THR A 153 -1.10 -18.08 5.49
C THR A 153 -1.72 -19.15 6.35
N ALA A 154 -1.52 -19.06 7.65
CA ALA A 154 -2.00 -20.01 8.64
C ALA A 154 -3.54 -20.03 8.75
N GLY A 155 -4.25 -19.70 7.67
CA GLY A 155 -5.69 -19.81 7.51
C GLY A 155 -6.17 -21.23 7.25
N ALA A 156 -5.29 -22.17 6.95
CA ALA A 156 -5.69 -23.56 6.64
C ALA A 156 -5.53 -24.53 7.81
N ARG A 157 -5.00 -24.13 8.96
CA ARG A 157 -4.96 -25.02 10.13
C ARG A 157 -6.04 -24.64 11.14
N ARG A 158 -7.24 -25.19 10.96
CA ARG A 158 -8.11 -25.49 12.09
C ARG A 158 -7.31 -26.41 13.03
N ARG A 159 -6.63 -25.84 14.02
CA ARG A 159 -6.22 -26.60 15.19
C ARG A 159 -7.21 -26.32 16.30
N SER A 160 -7.79 -27.42 16.78
CA SER A 160 -8.63 -27.51 17.94
C SER A 160 -8.06 -26.70 19.12
N SER A 161 -8.97 -26.01 19.76
CA SER A 161 -8.99 -25.57 21.15
C SER A 161 -7.68 -25.69 21.94
N ALA A 162 -6.96 -24.61 22.09
CA ALA A 162 -6.48 -24.08 23.37
C ALA A 162 -5.65 -22.82 23.10
N GLY A 163 -6.15 -21.66 23.47
CA GLY A 163 -5.27 -20.56 23.87
C GLY A 163 -4.79 -19.58 22.79
N MET A 164 -5.52 -19.30 21.71
CA MET A 164 -5.17 -18.19 20.80
C MET A 164 -6.36 -17.27 20.57
N ARG A 165 -6.45 -16.25 21.39
CA ARG A 165 -7.39 -15.14 21.19
C ARG A 165 -6.85 -14.23 20.07
N GLY A 166 -7.64 -14.05 18.98
CA GLY A 166 -7.56 -12.94 18.05
C GLY A 166 -6.54 -13.06 16.93
N ARG A 167 -6.74 -14.00 15.98
CA ARG A 167 -6.17 -13.88 14.63
C ARG A 167 -7.31 -13.71 13.64
N CYS A 168 -7.38 -12.56 12.99
CA CYS A 168 -8.20 -12.36 11.81
C CYS A 168 -7.26 -12.31 10.60
N VAL A 169 -7.55 -13.10 9.57
CA VAL A 169 -6.91 -13.02 8.25
C VAL A 169 -7.95 -12.39 7.34
N VAL A 170 -7.63 -11.27 6.71
CA VAL A 170 -8.46 -10.59 5.72
C VAL A 170 -7.78 -10.71 4.36
#